data_c369a6907fc38a8db26b710bbeed75de
#
_entry.id   c369a6907fc38a8db26b710bbeed75de
#
_cell.length_a   1.000
_cell.length_b   1.000
_cell.length_c   1.000
_cell.angle_alpha   90.00
_cell.angle_beta   90.00
_cell.angle_gamma   90.00
#
_symmetry.space_group_name_H-M   'P 1'
#
loop_
_entity.id
_entity.type
_entity.pdbx_description
1 polymer ?
#
loop_
_entity_poly.entity_id
_entity_poly.type
_entity_poly.pdbx_seq_one_letter_code
_entity_poly.pdbx_strand_id
1 'polypeptide(L)'
;MHGSNHQVMSMSRTTGLLVLLAGFGLAGHGELVGQTTGPSLEHGSDLTFTKDIAPILQENCQVCHQPGAIGPMSLLTYQDARRYARRISRMVESRDMPPYQYDPDVGIQDLKEDWRMSDEKIATITAWVAAGSPEGDPADMPPPVEWPDPAEFRLAERFGPPDVIVKSDPYDVPEVGQDRWWKPLVPVGVNTERCIMAVETKPSVEGRAVAHHANSSFRVDGESAGRLSEYALGKVGEIVPDGACRKLPADASVAFDIHYWPNGVELEDDQVEIGIWFQPEEYESEYQQTLSLYFLDGGVGGRGYDIAPHGTLMTQGFHSFDTPVRIDSFQPHGHTRLVAMSLQVLRKNG
;
A
#
# COMPACT_ATOMS: atom_id res chain seq x y z
N MET A 1 -0.18 43.36 -39.99
CA MET A 1 0.99 43.46 -40.92
C MET A 1 1.96 42.39 -40.47
N HIS A 2 2.43 41.56 -41.47
CA HIS A 2 3.40 40.44 -41.42
C HIS A 2 2.90 39.22 -40.63
N GLY A 3 2.46 38.15 -41.16
CA GLY A 3 2.60 37.35 -42.38
C GLY A 3 3.90 36.54 -42.45
N SER A 4 3.87 35.24 -42.01
CA SER A 4 4.84 34.27 -42.51
C SER A 4 4.23 32.87 -42.51
N ASN A 5 3.95 32.43 -43.72
CA ASN A 5 3.67 31.05 -44.11
C ASN A 5 4.92 30.18 -43.97
N HIS A 6 4.78 28.95 -43.48
CA HIS A 6 5.69 27.88 -43.91
C HIS A 6 4.91 26.63 -44.31
N GLN A 7 5.21 26.23 -45.52
CA GLN A 7 4.61 25.17 -46.32
C GLN A 7 4.89 23.77 -45.80
N VAL A 8 3.88 22.93 -45.95
CA VAL A 8 3.93 21.47 -45.89
C VAL A 8 4.66 20.95 -47.15
N MET A 9 5.64 20.09 -47.01
CA MET A 9 6.16 19.25 -48.07
C MET A 9 5.86 17.78 -47.79
N SER A 10 4.96 17.24 -48.57
CA SER A 10 4.70 15.82 -48.81
C SER A 10 5.79 15.20 -49.65
N MET A 11 6.38 14.08 -49.28
CA MET A 11 7.07 13.18 -50.20
C MET A 11 6.72 11.72 -49.93
N SER A 12 5.87 11.22 -50.78
CA SER A 12 5.65 9.80 -51.11
C SER A 12 6.84 9.27 -51.90
N ARG A 13 7.38 8.11 -51.57
CA ARG A 13 7.99 7.19 -52.52
C ARG A 13 7.97 5.75 -52.03
N THR A 14 7.16 4.99 -52.70
CA THR A 14 7.15 3.54 -52.86
C THR A 14 8.41 3.07 -53.60
N THR A 15 9.07 2.02 -53.13
CA THR A 15 9.87 1.14 -54.01
C THR A 15 9.91 -0.26 -53.37
N GLY A 16 9.31 -1.20 -54.07
CA GLY A 16 9.38 -2.61 -53.79
C GLY A 16 10.71 -3.21 -54.25
N LEU A 17 11.17 -4.24 -53.60
CA LEU A 17 12.20 -5.13 -54.12
C LEU A 17 11.87 -6.57 -53.76
N LEU A 18 11.63 -7.34 -54.83
CA LEU A 18 11.54 -8.79 -54.85
C LEU A 18 12.95 -9.38 -54.77
N VAL A 19 13.21 -10.38 -53.92
CA VAL A 19 14.38 -11.25 -54.09
C VAL A 19 14.01 -12.71 -53.82
N LEU A 20 14.45 -13.51 -54.76
CA LEU A 20 14.24 -14.93 -54.97
C LEU A 20 14.76 -15.87 -53.88
N LEU A 21 14.05 -16.97 -53.77
CA LEU A 21 14.44 -18.22 -53.15
C LEU A 21 15.65 -18.87 -53.83
N ALA A 22 16.63 -19.30 -53.06
CA ALA A 22 17.56 -20.37 -53.43
C ALA A 22 17.70 -21.30 -52.23
N GLY A 23 17.22 -22.51 -52.39
CA GLY A 23 17.37 -23.58 -51.41
C GLY A 23 18.78 -24.18 -51.46
N PHE A 24 19.32 -24.48 -50.28
CA PHE A 24 20.38 -25.43 -50.08
C PHE A 24 20.04 -26.30 -48.86
N GLY A 25 19.78 -27.53 -49.10
CA GLY A 25 19.68 -28.55 -48.05
C GLY A 25 21.08 -28.95 -47.56
N LEU A 26 21.23 -28.96 -46.27
CA LEU A 26 22.32 -29.66 -45.60
C LEU A 26 21.74 -30.37 -44.38
N ALA A 27 21.83 -31.70 -44.40
CA ALA A 27 21.53 -32.55 -43.31
C ALA A 27 22.57 -32.28 -42.18
N GLY A 28 22.12 -31.78 -41.05
CA GLY A 28 22.92 -31.62 -39.84
C GLY A 28 22.23 -32.34 -38.70
N HIS A 29 22.97 -33.24 -38.07
CA HIS A 29 22.59 -34.04 -36.92
C HIS A 29 22.08 -33.12 -35.80
N GLY A 30 20.82 -33.29 -35.43
CA GLY A 30 20.24 -32.61 -34.28
C GLY A 30 20.75 -33.25 -32.99
N GLU A 31 21.58 -32.54 -32.24
CA GLU A 31 21.75 -32.80 -30.81
C GLU A 31 20.43 -32.43 -30.13
N LEU A 32 19.84 -33.40 -29.49
CA LEU A 32 18.74 -33.22 -28.55
C LEU A 32 19.27 -32.36 -27.38
N VAL A 33 19.02 -31.06 -27.46
CA VAL A 33 19.12 -30.21 -26.29
C VAL A 33 18.02 -30.68 -25.35
N GLY A 34 18.45 -31.36 -24.28
CA GLY A 34 17.55 -31.75 -23.20
C GLY A 34 16.80 -30.54 -22.68
N GLN A 35 15.49 -30.54 -22.85
CA GLN A 35 14.62 -29.67 -22.08
C GLN A 35 14.85 -30.03 -20.61
N THR A 36 15.50 -29.14 -19.86
CA THR A 36 15.47 -29.19 -18.41
C THR A 36 14.03 -28.88 -18.03
N THR A 37 13.26 -29.93 -17.84
CA THR A 37 11.99 -29.84 -17.11
C THR A 37 12.36 -29.36 -15.72
N GLY A 38 12.02 -28.09 -15.43
CA GLY A 38 11.98 -27.61 -14.05
C GLY A 38 11.13 -28.57 -13.21
N PRO A 39 11.30 -28.61 -11.90
CA PRO A 39 10.59 -29.56 -11.06
C PRO A 39 9.09 -29.38 -11.29
N SER A 40 8.48 -30.34 -11.99
CA SER A 40 7.03 -30.46 -12.04
C SER A 40 6.61 -30.80 -10.60
N LEU A 41 5.93 -29.84 -9.95
CA LEU A 41 5.28 -30.10 -8.69
C LEU A 41 4.15 -31.13 -8.94
N GLU A 42 4.49 -32.42 -8.77
CA GLU A 42 3.50 -33.52 -8.74
C GLU A 42 2.67 -33.47 -7.45
N HIS A 43 2.21 -32.27 -7.03
CA HIS A 43 1.42 -32.06 -5.80
C HIS A 43 -0.05 -31.74 -6.07
N GLY A 44 -0.54 -31.91 -7.30
CA GLY A 44 -1.90 -31.45 -7.66
C GLY A 44 -3.06 -32.26 -7.09
N SER A 45 -2.85 -33.46 -6.53
CA SER A 45 -3.94 -34.34 -6.10
C SER A 45 -4.23 -34.36 -4.60
N ASP A 46 -3.30 -33.93 -3.76
CA ASP A 46 -3.39 -34.07 -2.31
C ASP A 46 -3.55 -32.75 -1.54
N LEU A 47 -3.61 -31.61 -2.23
CA LEU A 47 -3.81 -30.29 -1.60
C LEU A 47 -5.23 -30.15 -1.05
N THR A 48 -5.30 -29.76 0.22
CA THR A 48 -6.58 -29.53 0.90
C THR A 48 -6.66 -28.16 1.54
N PHE A 49 -7.88 -27.71 1.79
CA PHE A 49 -8.08 -26.42 2.46
C PHE A 49 -7.47 -26.43 3.87
N THR A 50 -7.79 -27.45 4.67
CA THR A 50 -7.41 -27.48 6.09
C THR A 50 -5.90 -27.49 6.28
N LYS A 51 -5.17 -28.27 5.47
CA LYS A 51 -3.73 -28.45 5.62
C LYS A 51 -2.90 -27.39 4.90
N ASP A 52 -3.31 -27.03 3.67
CA ASP A 52 -2.43 -26.28 2.76
C ASP A 52 -2.90 -24.84 2.54
N ILE A 53 -4.23 -24.59 2.52
CA ILE A 53 -4.77 -23.29 2.15
C ILE A 53 -5.10 -22.44 3.37
N ALA A 54 -5.67 -23.01 4.42
CA ALA A 54 -6.03 -22.27 5.63
C ALA A 54 -4.84 -21.53 6.23
N PRO A 55 -3.62 -22.13 6.36
CA PRO A 55 -2.45 -21.43 6.84
C PRO A 55 -2.07 -20.23 5.95
N ILE A 56 -2.16 -20.37 4.63
CA ILE A 56 -1.86 -19.27 3.70
C ILE A 56 -2.87 -18.13 3.86
N LEU A 57 -4.17 -18.46 3.98
CA LEU A 57 -5.22 -17.45 4.19
C LEU A 57 -5.07 -16.74 5.53
N GLN A 58 -4.72 -17.46 6.59
CA GLN A 58 -4.46 -16.90 7.91
C GLN A 58 -3.33 -15.87 7.87
N GLU A 59 -2.23 -16.21 7.22
CA GLU A 59 -1.05 -15.35 7.17
C GLU A 59 -1.23 -14.15 6.24
N ASN A 60 -1.88 -14.30 5.08
CA ASN A 60 -1.83 -13.30 4.01
C ASN A 60 -3.17 -12.61 3.72
N CYS A 61 -4.31 -13.13 4.21
CA CYS A 61 -5.64 -12.67 3.77
C CYS A 61 -6.56 -12.25 4.91
N GLN A 62 -6.62 -13.06 5.99
CA GLN A 62 -7.64 -12.92 7.03
C GLN A 62 -7.53 -11.63 7.84
N VAL A 63 -6.36 -10.99 7.89
CA VAL A 63 -6.21 -9.67 8.54
C VAL A 63 -7.20 -8.64 7.99
N CYS A 64 -7.51 -8.73 6.69
CA CYS A 64 -8.49 -7.87 6.03
C CYS A 64 -9.82 -8.58 5.76
N HIS A 65 -9.80 -9.88 5.49
CA HIS A 65 -10.96 -10.68 5.10
C HIS A 65 -11.59 -11.42 6.28
N GLN A 66 -12.10 -10.67 7.26
CA GLN A 66 -12.83 -11.14 8.44
C GLN A 66 -13.99 -10.20 8.75
N PRO A 67 -15.01 -10.65 9.50
CA PRO A 67 -16.12 -9.80 9.91
C PRO A 67 -15.63 -8.52 10.63
N GLY A 68 -16.20 -7.38 10.27
CA GLY A 68 -15.83 -6.08 10.84
C GLY A 68 -14.50 -5.48 10.33
N ALA A 69 -13.79 -6.16 9.42
CA ALA A 69 -12.66 -5.61 8.70
C ALA A 69 -13.09 -5.18 7.28
N ILE A 70 -12.18 -4.55 6.55
CA ILE A 70 -12.50 -3.89 5.26
C ILE A 70 -12.71 -4.86 4.10
N GLY A 71 -12.19 -6.09 4.16
CA GLY A 71 -12.39 -7.07 3.09
C GLY A 71 -13.88 -7.33 2.88
N PRO A 72 -14.39 -7.26 1.61
CA PRO A 72 -15.83 -7.34 1.35
C PRO A 72 -16.44 -8.73 1.60
N MET A 73 -15.64 -9.72 1.95
CA MET A 73 -16.08 -11.07 2.31
C MET A 73 -15.12 -11.66 3.34
N SER A 74 -15.66 -12.52 4.20
CA SER A 74 -14.86 -13.36 5.10
C SER A 74 -14.12 -14.45 4.33
N LEU A 75 -12.92 -14.82 4.81
CA LEU A 75 -12.15 -15.98 4.38
C LEU A 75 -11.71 -16.85 5.57
N LEU A 76 -12.53 -16.87 6.64
CA LEU A 76 -12.22 -17.60 7.86
C LEU A 76 -12.53 -19.09 7.75
N THR A 77 -13.51 -19.46 6.93
CA THR A 77 -14.01 -20.83 6.82
C THR A 77 -13.74 -21.44 5.45
N TYR A 78 -13.77 -22.78 5.40
CA TYR A 78 -13.71 -23.50 4.13
C TYR A 78 -14.83 -23.06 3.17
N GLN A 79 -16.05 -22.92 3.69
CA GLN A 79 -17.21 -22.53 2.89
C GLN A 79 -17.02 -21.15 2.27
N ASP A 80 -16.46 -20.21 3.03
CA ASP A 80 -16.12 -18.89 2.53
C ASP A 80 -15.05 -18.96 1.43
N ALA A 81 -13.95 -19.64 1.70
CA ALA A 81 -12.85 -19.77 0.74
C ALA A 81 -13.31 -20.48 -0.54
N ARG A 82 -14.05 -21.58 -0.42
CA ARG A 82 -14.56 -22.33 -1.57
C ARG A 82 -15.52 -21.51 -2.43
N ARG A 83 -16.40 -20.73 -1.79
CA ARG A 83 -17.33 -19.84 -2.51
C ARG A 83 -16.60 -18.86 -3.43
N TYR A 84 -15.47 -18.36 -2.99
CA TYR A 84 -14.67 -17.37 -3.73
C TYR A 84 -13.42 -17.94 -4.38
N ALA A 85 -13.20 -19.25 -4.37
CA ALA A 85 -11.96 -19.92 -4.76
C ALA A 85 -11.41 -19.43 -6.13
N ARG A 86 -12.26 -19.41 -7.17
CA ARG A 86 -11.85 -18.91 -8.51
C ARG A 86 -11.46 -17.44 -8.53
N ARG A 87 -12.09 -16.62 -7.67
CA ARG A 87 -11.75 -15.20 -7.57
C ARG A 87 -10.43 -15.04 -6.81
N ILE A 88 -10.25 -15.79 -5.73
CA ILE A 88 -8.99 -15.80 -4.98
C ILE A 88 -7.84 -16.17 -5.90
N SER A 89 -7.92 -17.32 -6.63
CA SER A 89 -6.88 -17.74 -7.58
C SER A 89 -6.52 -16.63 -8.56
N ARG A 90 -7.51 -16.05 -9.23
CA ARG A 90 -7.27 -14.97 -10.19
C ARG A 90 -6.59 -13.75 -9.56
N MET A 91 -7.02 -13.33 -8.35
CA MET A 91 -6.49 -12.13 -7.70
C MET A 91 -5.06 -12.34 -7.19
N VAL A 92 -4.71 -13.55 -6.75
CA VAL A 92 -3.33 -13.84 -6.33
C VAL A 92 -2.40 -14.07 -7.54
N GLU A 93 -2.91 -14.66 -8.63
CA GLU A 93 -2.16 -14.81 -9.89
C GLU A 93 -1.81 -13.46 -10.52
N SER A 94 -2.76 -12.51 -10.52
CA SER A 94 -2.50 -11.14 -10.99
C SER A 94 -1.73 -10.28 -10.00
N ARG A 95 -1.45 -10.79 -8.79
CA ARG A 95 -0.85 -10.06 -7.67
C ARG A 95 -1.63 -8.82 -7.22
N ASP A 96 -2.93 -8.77 -7.51
CA ASP A 96 -3.83 -7.73 -7.00
C ASP A 96 -4.14 -7.94 -5.51
N MET A 97 -3.96 -9.17 -5.00
CA MET A 97 -4.09 -9.54 -3.58
C MET A 97 -2.92 -10.40 -3.13
N PRO A 98 -2.36 -10.11 -1.93
CA PRO A 98 -2.57 -8.93 -1.09
C PRO A 98 -2.30 -7.63 -1.85
N PRO A 99 -2.91 -6.48 -1.48
CA PRO A 99 -2.75 -5.20 -2.18
C PRO A 99 -1.40 -4.53 -1.87
N TYR A 100 -0.33 -5.23 -2.17
CA TYR A 100 1.05 -4.82 -1.95
C TYR A 100 1.84 -5.00 -3.25
N GLN A 101 1.78 -3.97 -4.10
CA GLN A 101 2.22 -4.03 -5.49
C GLN A 101 3.68 -3.55 -5.66
N TYR A 102 4.58 -4.11 -4.88
CA TYR A 102 6.01 -3.89 -5.04
C TYR A 102 6.56 -4.85 -6.10
N ASP A 103 7.26 -4.31 -7.10
CA ASP A 103 7.83 -5.12 -8.18
C ASP A 103 8.94 -6.04 -7.62
N PRO A 104 8.83 -7.36 -7.75
CA PRO A 104 9.80 -8.30 -7.19
C PRO A 104 11.15 -8.29 -7.92
N ASP A 105 11.21 -7.72 -9.13
CA ASP A 105 12.37 -7.76 -10.00
C ASP A 105 13.13 -6.42 -10.06
N VAL A 106 12.62 -5.37 -9.38
CA VAL A 106 13.17 -4.01 -9.47
C VAL A 106 13.56 -3.46 -8.10
N GLY A 107 14.76 -2.91 -8.02
CA GLY A 107 15.23 -2.13 -6.88
C GLY A 107 15.58 -2.96 -5.64
N ILE A 108 15.43 -2.36 -4.47
CA ILE A 108 15.73 -2.98 -3.17
C ILE A 108 14.62 -3.96 -2.80
N GLN A 109 14.98 -5.21 -2.52
CA GLN A 109 14.04 -6.28 -2.20
C GLN A 109 13.99 -6.64 -0.71
N ASP A 110 14.95 -6.15 0.08
CA ASP A 110 14.98 -6.32 1.54
C ASP A 110 14.06 -5.29 2.20
N LEU A 111 12.76 -5.62 2.23
CA LEU A 111 11.71 -4.77 2.80
C LEU A 111 11.44 -5.16 4.25
N LYS A 112 11.24 -4.19 5.15
CA LYS A 112 11.01 -4.45 6.58
C LYS A 112 9.74 -5.23 6.85
N GLU A 113 8.69 -4.95 6.09
CA GLU A 113 7.38 -5.62 6.20
C GLU A 113 6.95 -5.98 4.78
N ASP A 114 7.30 -7.19 4.36
CA ASP A 114 7.00 -7.69 3.02
C ASP A 114 5.69 -8.47 3.01
N TRP A 115 4.65 -7.87 2.49
CA TRP A 115 3.33 -8.48 2.38
C TRP A 115 3.10 -9.20 1.06
N ARG A 116 4.12 -9.26 0.20
CA ARG A 116 4.02 -10.00 -1.06
C ARG A 116 3.85 -11.50 -0.78
N MET A 117 2.96 -12.10 -1.52
CA MET A 117 2.80 -13.54 -1.49
C MET A 117 3.88 -14.20 -2.36
N SER A 118 4.52 -15.26 -1.84
CA SER A 118 5.52 -16.03 -2.62
C SER A 118 4.86 -16.77 -3.78
N ASP A 119 5.65 -17.04 -4.83
CA ASP A 119 5.20 -17.82 -5.99
C ASP A 119 4.72 -19.20 -5.61
N GLU A 120 5.33 -19.82 -4.59
CA GLU A 120 4.92 -21.11 -4.06
C GLU A 120 3.51 -21.07 -3.45
N LYS A 121 3.20 -20.05 -2.63
CA LYS A 121 1.86 -19.87 -2.05
C LYS A 121 0.82 -19.63 -3.14
N ILE A 122 1.15 -18.82 -4.14
CA ILE A 122 0.28 -18.56 -5.30
C ILE A 122 0.01 -19.87 -6.05
N ALA A 123 1.06 -20.62 -6.37
CA ALA A 123 0.95 -21.92 -7.05
C ALA A 123 0.12 -22.92 -6.25
N THR A 124 0.27 -22.95 -4.92
CA THR A 124 -0.50 -23.82 -4.02
C THR A 124 -1.99 -23.51 -4.08
N ILE A 125 -2.36 -22.22 -3.99
CA ILE A 125 -3.76 -21.79 -4.10
C ILE A 125 -4.35 -22.15 -5.47
N THR A 126 -3.63 -21.85 -6.55
CA THR A 126 -4.11 -22.10 -7.91
C THR A 126 -4.28 -23.60 -8.19
N ALA A 127 -3.34 -24.42 -7.74
CA ALA A 127 -3.42 -25.87 -7.85
C ALA A 127 -4.61 -26.45 -7.06
N TRP A 128 -4.83 -25.97 -5.82
CA TRP A 128 -5.98 -26.34 -5.01
C TRP A 128 -7.31 -26.01 -5.72
N VAL A 129 -7.41 -24.82 -6.30
CA VAL A 129 -8.61 -24.41 -7.04
C VAL A 129 -8.81 -25.28 -8.29
N ALA A 130 -7.74 -25.58 -9.03
CA ALA A 130 -7.77 -26.47 -10.19
C ALA A 130 -8.19 -27.91 -9.83
N ALA A 131 -7.82 -28.38 -8.63
CA ALA A 131 -8.24 -29.70 -8.09
C ALA A 131 -9.69 -29.73 -7.60
N GLY A 132 -10.47 -28.64 -7.73
CA GLY A 132 -11.88 -28.57 -7.31
C GLY A 132 -12.07 -28.12 -5.88
N SER A 133 -11.06 -27.55 -5.26
CA SER A 133 -11.08 -26.97 -3.91
C SER A 133 -11.49 -27.95 -2.82
N PRO A 134 -10.81 -29.10 -2.63
CA PRO A 134 -11.14 -30.08 -1.60
C PRO A 134 -10.95 -29.52 -0.19
N GLU A 135 -11.80 -29.96 0.76
CA GLU A 135 -11.78 -29.47 2.16
C GLU A 135 -10.60 -30.03 2.96
N GLY A 136 -10.44 -31.33 2.94
CA GLY A 136 -9.45 -32.04 3.76
C GLY A 136 -10.00 -32.54 5.08
N ASP A 137 -9.14 -33.06 5.95
CA ASP A 137 -9.50 -33.55 7.28
C ASP A 137 -9.61 -32.33 8.23
N PRO A 138 -10.74 -32.18 8.95
CA PRO A 138 -10.86 -31.14 9.98
C PRO A 138 -9.78 -31.17 11.06
N ALA A 139 -9.18 -32.33 11.31
CA ALA A 139 -8.09 -32.48 12.27
C ALA A 139 -6.79 -31.74 11.85
N ASP A 140 -6.63 -31.50 10.56
CA ASP A 140 -5.48 -30.76 10.00
C ASP A 140 -5.68 -29.23 10.03
N MET A 141 -6.86 -28.75 10.46
CA MET A 141 -7.14 -27.32 10.50
C MET A 141 -6.25 -26.63 11.53
N PRO A 142 -5.52 -25.58 11.13
CA PRO A 142 -4.71 -24.82 12.09
C PRO A 142 -5.62 -24.11 13.10
N PRO A 143 -5.12 -23.82 14.30
CA PRO A 143 -5.88 -23.04 15.28
C PRO A 143 -6.28 -21.69 14.68
N PRO A 144 -7.45 -21.13 15.08
CA PRO A 144 -7.85 -19.80 14.67
C PRO A 144 -6.79 -18.75 15.04
N VAL A 145 -6.66 -17.72 14.20
CA VAL A 145 -5.79 -16.58 14.51
C VAL A 145 -6.46 -15.74 15.60
N GLU A 146 -5.71 -15.46 16.65
CA GLU A 146 -6.12 -14.49 17.66
C GLU A 146 -5.73 -13.08 17.16
N TRP A 147 -6.73 -12.29 16.81
CA TRP A 147 -6.52 -10.91 16.36
C TRP A 147 -6.41 -9.98 17.56
N PRO A 148 -5.50 -8.99 17.51
CA PRO A 148 -5.49 -7.94 18.52
C PRO A 148 -6.83 -7.22 18.61
N ASP A 149 -7.19 -6.79 19.82
CA ASP A 149 -8.42 -6.03 20.03
C ASP A 149 -8.40 -4.75 19.16
N PRO A 150 -9.36 -4.57 18.25
CA PRO A 150 -9.42 -3.38 17.41
C PRO A 150 -9.70 -2.08 18.18
N ALA A 151 -10.18 -2.17 19.42
CA ALA A 151 -10.37 -1.02 20.31
C ALA A 151 -9.04 -0.47 20.85
N GLU A 152 -8.00 -1.32 20.90
CA GLU A 152 -6.71 -0.96 21.46
C GLU A 152 -5.74 -0.43 20.38
N PHE A 153 -4.83 0.45 20.78
CA PHE A 153 -3.70 0.83 19.93
C PHE A 153 -2.69 -0.32 19.86
N ARG A 154 -2.35 -0.73 18.63
CA ARG A 154 -1.41 -1.83 18.39
C ARG A 154 -0.01 -1.56 18.93
N LEU A 155 0.43 -0.30 18.84
CA LEU A 155 1.72 0.12 19.38
C LEU A 155 1.75 0.15 20.91
N ALA A 156 0.60 0.11 21.57
CA ALA A 156 0.52 0.04 23.04
C ALA A 156 1.08 -1.28 23.60
N GLU A 157 1.08 -2.36 22.83
CA GLU A 157 1.74 -3.60 23.21
C GLU A 157 3.26 -3.40 23.43
N ARG A 158 3.87 -2.53 22.60
CA ARG A 158 5.31 -2.25 22.67
C ARG A 158 5.68 -1.12 23.60
N PHE A 159 4.89 -0.05 23.61
CA PHE A 159 5.26 1.21 24.27
C PHE A 159 4.39 1.55 25.49
N GLY A 160 3.41 0.70 25.83
CA GLY A 160 2.38 1.07 26.80
C GLY A 160 1.34 2.02 26.21
N PRO A 161 0.40 2.55 27.01
CA PRO A 161 -0.62 3.47 26.53
C PRO A 161 0.03 4.74 25.92
N PRO A 162 -0.60 5.37 24.92
CA PRO A 162 -0.08 6.63 24.36
C PRO A 162 -0.08 7.75 25.41
N ASP A 163 0.90 8.65 25.30
CA ASP A 163 0.98 9.84 26.16
C ASP A 163 -0.15 10.83 25.88
N VAL A 164 -0.60 10.89 24.62
CA VAL A 164 -1.72 11.73 24.17
C VAL A 164 -2.58 10.96 23.19
N ILE A 165 -3.91 11.10 23.32
CA ILE A 165 -4.89 10.65 22.36
C ILE A 165 -5.65 11.86 21.83
N VAL A 166 -5.61 12.06 20.50
CA VAL A 166 -6.40 13.08 19.80
C VAL A 166 -7.51 12.38 19.04
N LYS A 167 -8.76 12.77 19.33
CA LYS A 167 -9.96 12.22 18.64
C LYS A 167 -10.48 13.25 17.67
N SER A 168 -10.86 12.82 16.45
CA SER A 168 -11.58 13.71 15.53
C SER A 168 -12.90 14.15 16.13
N ASP A 169 -13.46 15.27 15.64
CA ASP A 169 -14.86 15.56 15.89
C ASP A 169 -15.72 14.44 15.29
N PRO A 170 -16.87 14.13 15.89
CA PRO A 170 -17.75 13.07 15.44
C PRO A 170 -18.32 13.37 14.03
N TYR A 171 -18.59 12.30 13.29
CA TYR A 171 -19.15 12.37 11.95
C TYR A 171 -20.13 11.22 11.69
N ASP A 172 -21.30 11.55 11.12
CA ASP A 172 -22.29 10.57 10.72
C ASP A 172 -21.98 10.06 9.31
N VAL A 173 -21.66 8.77 9.21
CA VAL A 173 -21.38 8.10 7.94
C VAL A 173 -22.67 7.50 7.39
N PRO A 174 -23.19 7.96 6.23
CA PRO A 174 -24.42 7.41 5.68
C PRO A 174 -24.21 5.97 5.16
N GLU A 175 -25.26 5.15 5.22
CA GLU A 175 -25.26 3.78 4.69
C GLU A 175 -24.86 3.71 3.21
N VAL A 176 -25.34 4.68 2.41
CA VAL A 176 -25.14 4.73 0.96
C VAL A 176 -24.80 6.15 0.49
N GLY A 177 -24.10 6.24 -0.61
CA GLY A 177 -23.78 7.54 -1.21
C GLY A 177 -22.42 7.56 -1.87
N GLN A 178 -21.96 8.78 -2.17
CA GLN A 178 -20.60 9.00 -2.64
C GLN A 178 -19.63 9.02 -1.46
N ASP A 179 -18.35 8.83 -1.73
CA ASP A 179 -17.26 9.02 -0.78
C ASP A 179 -17.37 10.34 -0.04
N ARG A 180 -16.99 10.35 1.21
CA ARG A 180 -17.02 11.51 2.10
C ARG A 180 -15.63 11.82 2.63
N TRP A 181 -15.32 13.10 2.69
CA TRP A 181 -14.10 13.60 3.34
C TRP A 181 -14.51 14.45 4.54
N TRP A 182 -14.11 14.01 5.74
CA TRP A 182 -14.28 14.75 6.98
C TRP A 182 -12.96 15.36 7.42
N LYS A 183 -12.93 16.67 7.63
CA LYS A 183 -11.69 17.43 7.86
C LYS A 183 -11.73 18.29 9.11
N PRO A 184 -11.92 17.73 10.29
CA PRO A 184 -11.91 18.49 11.53
C PRO A 184 -10.51 18.96 11.91
N LEU A 185 -10.46 20.03 12.72
CA LEU A 185 -9.25 20.59 13.31
C LEU A 185 -9.35 20.52 14.83
N VAL A 186 -8.54 19.68 15.45
CA VAL A 186 -8.66 19.38 16.89
C VAL A 186 -7.35 19.72 17.60
N PRO A 187 -7.39 20.53 18.70
CA PRO A 187 -6.19 20.81 19.51
C PRO A 187 -5.57 19.54 20.09
N VAL A 188 -4.24 19.46 20.08
CA VAL A 188 -3.51 18.34 20.72
C VAL A 188 -3.52 18.46 22.24
N GLY A 189 -3.57 19.68 22.77
CA GLY A 189 -3.54 19.95 24.20
C GLY A 189 -2.14 19.92 24.84
N VAL A 190 -1.07 19.97 24.02
CA VAL A 190 0.32 20.02 24.45
C VAL A 190 0.88 21.42 24.20
N ASN A 191 1.32 22.09 25.24
CA ASN A 191 1.75 23.49 25.21
C ASN A 191 3.27 23.69 25.13
N THR A 192 4.02 22.60 24.94
CA THR A 192 5.48 22.61 24.76
C THR A 192 5.83 21.81 23.51
N GLU A 193 6.94 22.17 22.85
CA GLU A 193 7.45 21.34 21.75
C GLU A 193 7.91 19.99 22.33
N ARG A 194 7.53 18.89 21.69
CA ARG A 194 7.91 17.53 22.07
C ARG A 194 8.44 16.73 20.88
N CYS A 195 9.26 15.72 21.16
CA CYS A 195 9.68 14.73 20.18
C CYS A 195 8.75 13.52 20.19
N ILE A 196 8.10 13.24 19.07
CA ILE A 196 7.31 12.03 18.87
C ILE A 196 8.26 10.86 18.63
N MET A 197 8.07 9.79 19.39
CA MET A 197 8.72 8.50 19.24
C MET A 197 7.91 7.57 18.34
N ALA A 198 6.59 7.57 18.52
CA ALA A 198 5.68 6.75 17.72
C ALA A 198 4.31 7.42 17.61
N VAL A 199 3.59 7.09 16.56
CA VAL A 199 2.23 7.57 16.33
C VAL A 199 1.41 6.48 15.64
N GLU A 200 0.18 6.30 16.08
CA GLU A 200 -0.77 5.39 15.48
C GLU A 200 -2.11 6.08 15.26
N THR A 201 -2.63 6.02 14.04
CA THR A 201 -3.97 6.48 13.71
C THR A 201 -4.85 5.26 13.52
N LYS A 202 -5.99 5.21 14.21
CA LYS A 202 -6.95 4.12 14.07
C LYS A 202 -8.39 4.63 13.98
N PRO A 203 -9.24 4.04 13.13
CA PRO A 203 -10.69 4.24 13.16
C PRO A 203 -11.29 3.67 14.45
N SER A 204 -12.55 4.01 14.72
CA SER A 204 -13.36 3.28 15.69
C SER A 204 -13.47 1.80 15.29
N VAL A 205 -13.95 0.95 16.19
CA VAL A 205 -14.14 -0.49 15.91
C VAL A 205 -15.08 -0.67 14.72
N GLU A 206 -16.20 0.04 14.71
CA GLU A 206 -17.22 0.01 13.67
C GLU A 206 -16.74 0.76 12.41
N GLY A 207 -16.03 1.87 12.60
CA GLY A 207 -15.49 2.72 11.53
C GLY A 207 -14.47 2.00 10.64
N ARG A 208 -13.84 0.92 11.11
CA ARG A 208 -12.91 0.09 10.31
C ARG A 208 -13.53 -0.46 9.03
N ALA A 209 -14.85 -0.60 8.99
CA ALA A 209 -15.55 -1.09 7.81
C ALA A 209 -15.73 0.00 6.73
N VAL A 210 -15.70 1.28 7.10
CA VAL A 210 -16.03 2.41 6.23
C VAL A 210 -14.91 3.45 6.10
N ALA A 211 -13.97 3.54 7.05
CA ALA A 211 -12.83 4.44 6.96
C ALA A 211 -11.77 3.85 6.00
N HIS A 212 -11.68 4.42 4.81
CA HIS A 212 -10.75 3.95 3.77
C HIS A 212 -9.30 4.36 4.08
N HIS A 213 -9.09 5.64 4.41
CA HIS A 213 -7.83 6.16 4.95
C HIS A 213 -8.08 7.44 5.75
N ALA A 214 -7.12 7.80 6.59
CA ALA A 214 -7.13 9.05 7.34
C ALA A 214 -5.72 9.64 7.38
N ASN A 215 -5.55 10.77 6.72
CA ASN A 215 -4.33 11.56 6.81
C ASN A 215 -4.43 12.56 7.93
N SER A 216 -3.30 12.92 8.52
CA SER A 216 -3.23 13.96 9.53
C SER A 216 -1.97 14.82 9.40
N SER A 217 -2.13 16.09 9.77
CA SER A 217 -1.04 17.07 9.79
C SER A 217 -1.18 18.03 10.95
N PHE A 218 -0.09 18.64 11.36
CA PHE A 218 -0.11 19.70 12.36
C PHE A 218 -0.45 21.05 11.75
N ARG A 219 -1.17 21.86 12.54
CA ARG A 219 -1.42 23.27 12.31
C ARG A 219 -1.02 24.06 13.55
N VAL A 220 -0.35 25.19 13.33
CA VAL A 220 -0.05 26.18 14.36
C VAL A 220 -0.51 27.53 13.80
N ASP A 221 -1.33 28.26 14.52
CA ASP A 221 -1.93 29.53 14.07
C ASP A 221 -2.60 29.43 12.66
N GLY A 222 -3.17 28.27 12.33
CA GLY A 222 -3.80 27.98 11.05
C GLY A 222 -2.86 27.58 9.92
N GLU A 223 -1.55 27.75 10.10
CA GLU A 223 -0.54 27.40 9.10
C GLU A 223 -0.08 25.95 9.24
N SER A 224 0.37 25.35 8.12
CA SER A 224 0.88 23.97 8.10
C SER A 224 2.20 23.86 8.87
N ALA A 225 2.26 22.98 9.84
CA ALA A 225 3.43 22.73 10.68
C ALA A 225 4.01 21.31 10.51
N GLY A 226 3.63 20.61 9.45
CA GLY A 226 4.15 19.31 9.09
C GLY A 226 3.11 18.18 9.12
N ARG A 227 3.51 17.04 8.53
CA ARG A 227 2.70 15.81 8.54
C ARG A 227 2.80 15.13 9.89
N LEU A 228 1.68 14.58 10.38
CA LEU A 228 1.68 13.77 11.60
C LEU A 228 1.69 12.29 11.26
N SER A 229 0.61 11.75 10.72
CA SER A 229 0.48 10.32 10.46
C SER A 229 -0.57 10.05 9.37
N GLU A 230 -0.67 8.77 9.01
CA GLU A 230 -1.67 8.28 8.08
C GLU A 230 -2.17 6.92 8.57
N TYR A 231 -3.48 6.74 8.56
CA TYR A 231 -4.10 5.44 8.56
C TYR A 231 -4.33 4.99 7.11
N ALA A 232 -3.87 3.82 6.80
CA ALA A 232 -4.22 3.08 5.58
C ALA A 232 -4.35 1.62 5.98
N LEU A 233 -5.05 0.85 5.16
CA LEU A 233 -5.22 -0.57 5.39
C LEU A 233 -3.89 -1.30 5.54
N GLY A 234 -3.80 -2.13 6.58
CA GLY A 234 -2.61 -2.89 6.89
C GLY A 234 -1.51 -2.08 7.58
N LYS A 235 -1.59 -0.76 7.64
CA LYS A 235 -0.63 0.08 8.38
C LYS A 235 -0.98 0.08 9.87
N VAL A 236 -0.01 -0.31 10.70
CA VAL A 236 -0.19 -0.38 12.16
C VAL A 236 0.10 0.95 12.85
N GLY A 237 0.94 1.78 12.28
CA GLY A 237 1.40 3.02 12.88
C GLY A 237 2.79 3.37 12.35
N GLU A 238 3.38 4.41 12.87
CA GLU A 238 4.71 4.87 12.48
C GLU A 238 5.59 4.96 13.71
N ILE A 239 6.72 4.26 13.66
CA ILE A 239 7.77 4.36 14.69
C ILE A 239 8.88 5.22 14.11
N VAL A 240 9.20 6.30 14.79
CA VAL A 240 10.32 7.16 14.40
C VAL A 240 11.63 6.41 14.63
N PRO A 241 12.53 6.34 13.64
CA PRO A 241 13.78 5.60 13.78
C PRO A 241 14.66 6.11 14.93
N ASP A 242 15.47 5.22 15.48
CA ASP A 242 16.38 5.54 16.57
C ASP A 242 17.28 6.74 16.24
N GLY A 243 17.42 7.64 17.18
CA GLY A 243 18.18 8.89 17.04
C GLY A 243 17.48 9.97 16.21
N ALA A 244 16.22 9.77 15.87
CA ALA A 244 15.40 10.73 15.13
C ALA A 244 14.24 11.25 15.97
N CYS A 245 13.75 12.44 15.63
CA CYS A 245 12.66 13.14 16.29
C CYS A 245 11.70 13.69 15.27
N ARG A 246 10.43 13.30 15.35
CA ARG A 246 9.34 14.00 14.65
C ARG A 246 8.80 15.05 15.63
N LYS A 247 8.97 16.32 15.32
CA LYS A 247 8.56 17.38 16.21
C LYS A 247 7.04 17.56 16.23
N LEU A 248 6.49 17.59 17.44
CA LEU A 248 5.17 18.15 17.74
C LEU A 248 5.39 19.60 18.18
N PRO A 249 4.94 20.60 17.44
CA PRO A 249 5.03 21.98 17.87
C PRO A 249 4.14 22.26 19.10
N ALA A 250 4.55 23.23 19.94
CA ALA A 250 3.72 23.71 21.02
C ALA A 250 2.37 24.25 20.48
N ASP A 251 1.30 24.05 21.24
CA ASP A 251 -0.05 24.52 20.96
C ASP A 251 -0.61 24.10 19.58
N ALA A 252 -0.07 23.01 19.02
CA ALA A 252 -0.51 22.50 17.75
C ALA A 252 -1.93 21.93 17.79
N SER A 253 -2.62 22.04 16.67
CA SER A 253 -3.83 21.29 16.38
C SER A 253 -3.56 20.23 15.30
N VAL A 254 -4.29 19.13 15.35
CA VAL A 254 -4.32 18.11 14.30
C VAL A 254 -5.41 18.48 13.30
N ALA A 255 -5.02 18.67 12.06
CA ALA A 255 -5.92 18.72 10.92
C ALA A 255 -6.06 17.30 10.38
N PHE A 256 -7.23 16.72 10.55
CA PHE A 256 -7.59 15.43 9.98
C PHE A 256 -8.02 15.59 8.52
N ASP A 257 -7.84 14.54 7.72
CA ASP A 257 -8.40 14.34 6.39
C ASP A 257 -8.84 12.89 6.27
N ILE A 258 -10.05 12.62 6.73
CA ILE A 258 -10.62 11.28 6.86
C ILE A 258 -11.49 11.00 5.63
N HIS A 259 -11.17 9.91 4.94
CA HIS A 259 -11.93 9.42 3.79
C HIS A 259 -12.82 8.26 4.20
N TYR A 260 -14.12 8.50 4.22
CA TYR A 260 -15.14 7.48 4.44
C TYR A 260 -15.74 7.00 3.12
N TRP A 261 -15.93 5.69 3.03
CA TRP A 261 -16.56 5.03 1.90
C TRP A 261 -17.85 4.32 2.36
N PRO A 262 -19.03 4.91 2.09
CA PRO A 262 -20.32 4.29 2.38
C PRO A 262 -20.45 2.94 1.68
N ASN A 263 -20.65 1.86 2.44
CA ASN A 263 -20.62 0.49 1.95
C ASN A 263 -21.79 -0.38 2.43
N GLY A 264 -22.90 0.23 2.84
CA GLY A 264 -24.06 -0.46 3.41
C GLY A 264 -24.07 -0.48 4.95
N VAL A 265 -23.18 0.27 5.58
CA VAL A 265 -23.12 0.45 7.04
C VAL A 265 -23.34 1.92 7.35
N GLU A 266 -24.38 2.21 8.16
CA GLU A 266 -24.63 3.54 8.72
C GLU A 266 -23.99 3.61 10.10
N LEU A 267 -23.21 4.68 10.34
CA LEU A 267 -22.61 4.95 11.64
C LEU A 267 -22.98 6.35 12.10
N GLU A 268 -23.37 6.48 13.35
CA GLU A 268 -23.60 7.74 14.04
C GLU A 268 -22.35 8.06 14.89
N ASP A 269 -21.98 9.34 14.93
CA ASP A 269 -20.89 9.86 15.77
C ASP A 269 -19.55 9.15 15.63
N ASP A 270 -19.18 8.63 14.44
CA ASP A 270 -17.90 7.95 14.24
C ASP A 270 -16.72 8.90 14.43
N GLN A 271 -15.64 8.38 15.01
CA GLN A 271 -14.43 9.15 15.30
C GLN A 271 -13.18 8.34 14.96
N VAL A 272 -12.19 9.04 14.42
CA VAL A 272 -10.82 8.51 14.25
C VAL A 272 -9.94 9.00 15.39
N GLU A 273 -9.16 8.11 15.96
CA GLU A 273 -8.24 8.38 17.07
C GLU A 273 -6.79 8.37 16.59
N ILE A 274 -5.97 9.25 17.17
CA ILE A 274 -4.52 9.28 16.99
C ILE A 274 -3.86 9.16 18.37
N GLY A 275 -3.15 8.06 18.58
CA GLY A 275 -2.28 7.87 19.75
C GLY A 275 -0.87 8.38 19.44
N ILE A 276 -0.30 9.15 20.34
CA ILE A 276 1.04 9.74 20.23
C ILE A 276 1.86 9.33 21.42
N TRP A 277 3.07 8.81 21.18
CA TRP A 277 4.08 8.48 22.19
C TRP A 277 5.27 9.42 22.03
N PHE A 278 5.75 9.98 23.13
CA PHE A 278 6.86 10.89 23.12
C PHE A 278 8.19 10.22 23.49
N GLN A 279 9.26 10.79 22.97
CA GLN A 279 10.59 10.50 23.50
C GLN A 279 10.69 11.05 24.95
N PRO A 280 11.51 10.42 25.82
CA PRO A 280 11.82 10.99 27.12
C PRO A 280 12.43 12.38 26.96
N GLU A 281 11.95 13.37 27.74
CA GLU A 281 12.35 14.78 27.60
C GLU A 281 13.85 15.00 27.73
N GLU A 282 14.51 14.23 28.63
CA GLU A 282 15.94 14.34 28.88
C GLU A 282 16.82 14.02 27.66
N TYR A 283 16.30 13.30 26.68
CA TYR A 283 17.03 12.90 25.47
C TYR A 283 16.62 13.68 24.22
N GLU A 284 15.56 14.48 24.27
CA GLU A 284 14.99 15.12 23.08
C GLU A 284 16.00 16.03 22.33
N SER A 285 16.93 16.66 23.04
CA SER A 285 17.97 17.51 22.47
C SER A 285 19.04 16.74 21.67
N GLU A 286 19.14 15.42 21.87
CA GLU A 286 20.12 14.56 21.21
C GLU A 286 19.64 14.03 19.86
N TYR A 287 18.33 14.14 19.58
CA TYR A 287 17.72 13.57 18.39
C TYR A 287 17.77 14.51 17.17
N GLN A 288 17.95 13.90 16.00
CA GLN A 288 17.90 14.61 14.73
C GLN A 288 16.44 14.77 14.26
N GLN A 289 16.07 15.98 13.86
CA GLN A 289 14.73 16.24 13.35
C GLN A 289 14.49 15.49 12.03
N THR A 290 13.31 14.82 11.92
CA THR A 290 12.85 14.22 10.67
C THR A 290 12.12 15.25 9.82
N LEU A 291 12.22 15.08 8.52
CA LEU A 291 11.50 15.85 7.51
C LEU A 291 10.69 14.92 6.62
N SER A 292 9.48 15.33 6.27
CA SER A 292 8.71 14.70 5.20
C SER A 292 8.79 15.57 3.97
N LEU A 293 9.25 15.00 2.86
CA LEU A 293 9.40 15.69 1.59
C LEU A 293 8.48 15.08 0.55
N TYR A 294 7.87 15.94 -0.25
CA TYR A 294 7.08 15.53 -1.41
C TYR A 294 7.84 15.84 -2.68
N PHE A 295 8.01 14.84 -3.53
CA PHE A 295 8.62 14.99 -4.85
C PHE A 295 7.51 14.95 -5.88
N LEU A 296 7.07 16.11 -6.32
CA LEU A 296 6.02 16.25 -7.32
C LEU A 296 6.54 17.11 -8.48
N ASP A 297 6.42 16.59 -9.68
CA ASP A 297 6.52 17.40 -10.87
C ASP A 297 5.26 18.26 -10.97
N GLY A 298 5.41 19.59 -11.05
CA GLY A 298 4.28 20.53 -11.11
C GLY A 298 3.65 20.93 -9.78
N GLY A 299 4.16 20.47 -8.63
CA GLY A 299 3.73 20.88 -7.28
C GLY A 299 2.48 20.20 -6.75
N VAL A 300 2.20 20.43 -5.46
CA VAL A 300 0.98 19.94 -4.80
C VAL A 300 -0.23 20.70 -5.37
N GLY A 301 -1.22 19.98 -5.91
CA GLY A 301 -2.40 20.58 -6.56
C GLY A 301 -2.44 20.44 -8.07
N GLY A 302 -1.44 19.85 -8.66
CA GLY A 302 -1.50 19.04 -9.88
C GLY A 302 -2.08 19.66 -11.14
N ARG A 303 -1.61 20.81 -11.57
CA ARG A 303 -1.93 21.29 -12.93
C ARG A 303 -1.03 20.70 -14.03
N GLY A 304 -0.30 19.63 -13.76
CA GLY A 304 0.63 19.00 -14.71
C GLY A 304 0.25 17.57 -15.09
N TYR A 305 -0.86 17.06 -14.60
CA TYR A 305 -1.23 15.63 -14.78
C TYR A 305 -2.42 15.41 -15.71
N ASP A 306 -2.58 16.26 -16.71
CA ASP A 306 -3.61 16.05 -17.73
C ASP A 306 -3.21 14.89 -18.64
N ILE A 307 -3.92 13.78 -18.51
CA ILE A 307 -3.74 12.59 -19.34
C ILE A 307 -4.76 12.63 -20.46
N ALA A 308 -4.29 12.71 -21.71
CA ALA A 308 -5.17 12.65 -22.87
C ALA A 308 -5.96 11.31 -22.91
N PRO A 309 -7.17 11.28 -23.49
CA PRO A 309 -7.90 10.04 -23.68
C PRO A 309 -7.04 8.98 -24.37
N HIS A 310 -6.97 7.78 -23.79
CA HIS A 310 -6.13 6.66 -24.24
C HIS A 310 -4.61 6.95 -24.24
N GLY A 311 -4.18 8.05 -23.61
CA GLY A 311 -2.78 8.44 -23.50
C GLY A 311 -2.11 7.93 -22.22
N THR A 312 -0.78 8.07 -22.18
CA THR A 312 0.05 7.85 -21.00
C THR A 312 0.85 9.12 -20.73
N LEU A 313 0.98 9.51 -19.47
CA LEU A 313 1.82 10.60 -19.01
C LEU A 313 2.93 10.02 -18.13
N MET A 314 4.18 10.39 -18.40
CA MET A 314 5.32 10.12 -17.53
C MET A 314 5.80 11.45 -16.97
N THR A 315 5.99 11.51 -15.65
CA THR A 315 6.50 12.70 -14.96
C THR A 315 7.67 12.33 -14.06
N GLN A 316 8.48 13.31 -13.69
CA GLN A 316 9.63 13.15 -12.81
C GLN A 316 9.70 14.33 -11.85
N GLY A 317 10.01 14.05 -10.59
CA GLY A 317 10.30 15.05 -9.57
C GLY A 317 11.69 14.81 -8.97
N PHE A 318 12.37 15.88 -8.59
CA PHE A 318 13.72 15.82 -8.03
C PHE A 318 13.80 16.62 -6.74
N HIS A 319 14.63 16.13 -5.83
CA HIS A 319 15.06 16.89 -4.67
C HIS A 319 16.56 16.70 -4.43
N SER A 320 17.27 17.78 -4.14
CA SER A 320 18.69 17.74 -3.79
C SER A 320 18.89 18.12 -2.34
N PHE A 321 19.75 17.40 -1.65
CA PHE A 321 20.14 17.70 -0.28
C PHE A 321 21.52 18.38 -0.27
N ASP A 322 21.61 19.53 0.39
CA ASP A 322 22.88 20.28 0.53
C ASP A 322 23.75 19.72 1.65
N THR A 323 23.15 18.94 2.56
CA THR A 323 23.81 18.29 3.69
C THR A 323 23.59 16.78 3.65
N PRO A 324 24.47 15.97 4.27
CA PRO A 324 24.26 14.54 4.41
C PRO A 324 22.93 14.27 5.14
N VAL A 325 22.13 13.34 4.59
CA VAL A 325 20.86 12.91 5.16
C VAL A 325 20.79 11.38 5.19
N ARG A 326 20.00 10.86 6.12
CA ARG A 326 19.54 9.47 6.11
C ARG A 326 18.11 9.42 5.58
N ILE A 327 17.86 8.58 4.62
CA ILE A 327 16.50 8.33 4.12
C ILE A 327 15.95 7.14 4.90
N ASP A 328 14.89 7.35 5.66
CA ASP A 328 14.30 6.34 6.53
C ASP A 328 13.17 5.57 5.87
N SER A 329 12.41 6.20 4.98
CA SER A 329 11.31 5.57 4.27
C SER A 329 10.96 6.28 2.97
N PHE A 330 10.30 5.55 2.09
CA PHE A 330 9.61 6.07 0.91
C PHE A 330 8.15 5.67 0.96
N GLN A 331 7.29 6.58 0.54
CA GLN A 331 5.88 6.31 0.37
C GLN A 331 5.48 6.65 -1.06
N PRO A 332 5.46 5.68 -1.99
CA PRO A 332 4.86 5.89 -3.30
C PRO A 332 3.35 6.09 -3.12
N HIS A 333 2.82 7.13 -3.77
CA HIS A 333 1.40 7.45 -3.69
C HIS A 333 0.85 7.75 -5.08
N GLY A 334 -0.28 7.14 -5.39
CA GLY A 334 -1.00 7.39 -6.63
C GLY A 334 -2.45 6.98 -6.53
N HIS A 335 -3.25 7.47 -7.44
CA HIS A 335 -4.67 7.15 -7.57
C HIS A 335 -4.90 6.12 -8.68
N THR A 336 -6.16 5.80 -8.97
CA THR A 336 -6.59 4.75 -9.90
C THR A 336 -6.00 4.79 -11.31
N ARG A 337 -5.37 5.89 -11.70
CA ARG A 337 -4.70 6.05 -13.01
C ARG A 337 -3.19 5.83 -12.95
N LEU A 338 -2.62 5.64 -11.75
CA LEU A 338 -1.21 5.30 -11.59
C LEU A 338 -0.96 3.90 -12.14
N VAL A 339 0.02 3.77 -13.02
CA VAL A 339 0.46 2.47 -13.57
C VAL A 339 1.71 1.99 -12.82
N ALA A 340 2.69 2.88 -12.66
CA ALA A 340 3.93 2.56 -11.97
C ALA A 340 4.59 3.81 -11.40
N MET A 341 5.36 3.65 -10.34
CA MET A 341 6.23 4.67 -9.77
C MET A 341 7.55 4.04 -9.37
N SER A 342 8.65 4.74 -9.65
CA SER A 342 9.98 4.35 -9.16
C SER A 342 10.64 5.52 -8.45
N LEU A 343 11.50 5.20 -7.48
CA LEU A 343 12.31 6.16 -6.77
C LEU A 343 13.78 5.77 -6.86
N GLN A 344 14.64 6.73 -7.16
CA GLN A 344 16.07 6.53 -7.32
C GLN A 344 16.85 7.48 -6.43
N VAL A 345 17.91 7.00 -5.81
CA VAL A 345 18.87 7.80 -5.05
C VAL A 345 20.12 7.98 -5.88
N LEU A 346 20.35 9.22 -6.35
CA LEU A 346 21.57 9.56 -7.06
C LEU A 346 22.62 10.04 -6.06
N ARG A 347 23.74 9.35 -5.97
CA ARG A 347 24.86 9.69 -5.10
C ARG A 347 25.92 10.49 -5.86
N LYS A 348 26.79 11.24 -5.15
CA LYS A 348 27.86 12.04 -5.76
C LYS A 348 28.84 11.24 -6.62
N ASN A 349 28.95 9.95 -6.36
CA ASN A 349 29.87 9.04 -7.08
C ASN A 349 29.16 8.13 -8.11
N GLY A 350 27.93 8.44 -8.43
CA GLY A 350 27.10 7.66 -9.38
C GLY A 350 26.35 6.50 -8.78
#